data_75cf7c25e98f93d5d53ae8c1d2f6d93c
#
_entry.id   75cf7c25e98f93d5d53ae8c1d2f6d93c
#
_cell.length_a   1.000
_cell.length_b   1.000
_cell.length_c   1.000
_cell.angle_alpha   90.00
_cell.angle_beta   90.00
_cell.angle_gamma   90.00
#
_symmetry.space_group_name_H-M   'P 1'
#
loop_
_entity.id
_entity.type
_entity.pdbx_description
1 polymer ?
#
loop_
_entity_poly.entity_id
_entity_poly.type
_entity_poly.pdbx_seq_one_letter_code
_entity_poly.pdbx_strand_id
1 'polypeptide(L)'
;MTFKQLLEPPNEYYLLDCEFATELNLQSKEIRIVPLEIAIGHYLNGKRINCLSEYLYWPNMLARDLKRGINHSSFQFSEYMKKGQLSLVVDELNSFTKKSLPFVGWNVRHDLDVLCSCLDSLSCLNSSAIQFFSIDHYLMKKHNLVNLPSLRDTVNQLHLPLAKIKDVAITDVEMTAEVYAYFFNRNELSAAMNQLTKKAVSQNITSQTETVIPVQMKLMNGRALPTNRLPKTICYIVCTGKGQKITSEQAERLRKWLTSISTNHLLIQRTKPAQANIGIYVGNAKSFAELPEELVTTKIRKLQRAGKPIISLTASS
;
A
#
# COMPACT_ATOMS: atom_id res chain seq x y z
N MET A 1 8.87 2.58 24.03
CA MET A 1 7.93 3.54 23.47
C MET A 1 6.65 2.82 23.13
N THR A 2 5.49 3.35 23.48
CA THR A 2 4.18 2.72 23.20
C THR A 2 3.41 3.55 22.19
N PHE A 3 2.68 2.87 21.30
CA PHE A 3 1.79 3.51 20.33
C PHE A 3 0.34 3.21 20.68
N LYS A 4 -0.50 4.25 20.71
CA LYS A 4 -1.92 4.13 21.01
C LYS A 4 -2.73 4.55 19.77
N GLN A 5 -3.34 3.57 19.14
CA GLN A 5 -4.26 3.83 18.03
C GLN A 5 -5.57 4.41 18.54
N LEU A 6 -5.99 5.53 17.97
CA LEU A 6 -7.30 6.12 18.22
C LEU A 6 -8.37 5.34 17.45
N LEU A 7 -9.54 5.20 18.06
CA LEU A 7 -10.69 4.55 17.44
C LEU A 7 -11.57 5.53 16.66
N GLU A 8 -11.50 6.82 17.03
CA GLU A 8 -12.28 7.89 16.42
C GLU A 8 -11.34 8.96 15.84
N PRO A 9 -11.75 9.64 14.76
CA PRO A 9 -10.97 10.68 14.12
C PRO A 9 -10.83 11.89 15.05
N PRO A 10 -9.61 12.41 15.27
CA PRO A 10 -9.38 13.59 16.12
C PRO A 10 -9.75 14.89 15.39
N ASN A 11 -10.23 15.90 16.14
CA ASN A 11 -10.54 17.22 15.59
C ASN A 11 -9.30 18.10 15.36
N GLU A 12 -8.29 17.97 16.22
CA GLU A 12 -7.00 18.65 16.10
C GLU A 12 -5.88 17.59 16.02
N TYR A 13 -5.02 17.68 15.01
CA TYR A 13 -4.07 16.62 14.70
C TYR A 13 -2.91 17.11 13.83
N TYR A 14 -1.84 16.33 13.80
CA TYR A 14 -0.80 16.41 12.79
C TYR A 14 -1.03 15.36 11.71
N LEU A 15 -1.17 15.79 10.44
CA LEU A 15 -1.08 14.90 9.28
C LEU A 15 0.39 14.67 8.97
N LEU A 16 0.79 13.40 8.88
CA LEU A 16 2.17 12.99 8.67
C LEU A 16 2.27 12.06 7.47
N ASP A 17 3.29 12.30 6.65
CA ASP A 17 3.75 11.40 5.61
C ASP A 17 5.26 11.51 5.44
N CYS A 18 5.91 10.41 5.04
CA CYS A 18 7.35 10.34 4.83
C CYS A 18 7.71 9.58 3.55
N GLU A 19 8.74 10.07 2.86
CA GLU A 19 9.42 9.33 1.80
C GLU A 19 10.67 8.65 2.34
N PHE A 20 10.96 7.43 1.88
CA PHE A 20 11.97 6.58 2.48
C PHE A 20 13.03 6.10 1.50
N ALA A 21 14.22 5.84 2.04
CA ALA A 21 15.23 5.01 1.38
C ALA A 21 15.54 3.76 2.21
N THR A 22 16.00 2.74 1.52
CA THR A 22 16.50 1.51 2.13
C THR A 22 18.01 1.52 2.07
N GLU A 23 18.66 1.56 3.21
CA GLU A 23 20.11 1.48 3.38
C GLU A 23 20.54 0.06 3.72
N LEU A 24 21.54 -0.46 3.01
CA LEU A 24 22.17 -1.72 3.34
C LEU A 24 23.49 -1.48 4.05
N ASN A 25 23.57 -1.81 5.33
CA ASN A 25 24.84 -1.86 6.04
C ASN A 25 25.69 -3.02 5.50
N LEU A 26 26.80 -2.72 4.84
CA LEU A 26 27.64 -3.73 4.21
C LEU A 26 28.38 -4.61 5.22
N GLN A 27 28.60 -4.15 6.45
CA GLN A 27 29.31 -4.90 7.50
C GLN A 27 28.35 -5.84 8.24
N SER A 28 27.23 -5.32 8.74
CA SER A 28 26.25 -6.13 9.48
C SER A 28 25.25 -6.89 8.57
N LYS A 29 25.19 -6.56 7.28
CA LYS A 29 24.18 -7.04 6.30
C LYS A 29 22.73 -6.69 6.70
N GLU A 30 22.57 -5.80 7.65
CA GLU A 30 21.26 -5.32 8.09
C GLU A 30 20.70 -4.30 7.11
N ILE A 31 19.40 -4.37 6.93
CA ILE A 31 18.65 -3.41 6.12
C ILE A 31 17.99 -2.43 7.07
N ARG A 32 18.32 -1.14 6.92
CA ARG A 32 17.71 -0.04 7.63
C ARG A 32 16.83 0.77 6.66
N ILE A 33 15.66 1.18 7.12
CA ILE A 33 14.81 2.14 6.41
C ILE A 33 15.06 3.50 7.06
N VAL A 34 15.33 4.53 6.25
CA VAL A 34 15.57 5.89 6.71
C VAL A 34 14.66 6.86 5.98
N PRO A 35 14.11 7.87 6.66
CA PRO A 35 13.29 8.88 6.01
C PRO A 35 14.18 9.86 5.22
N LEU A 36 13.80 10.16 3.98
CA LEU A 36 14.47 11.16 3.13
C LEU A 36 13.73 12.48 3.08
N GLU A 37 12.42 12.44 3.22
CA GLU A 37 11.55 13.60 3.29
C GLU A 37 10.50 13.35 4.36
N ILE A 38 10.15 14.41 5.07
CA ILE A 38 9.06 14.41 6.03
C ILE A 38 8.15 15.59 5.74
N ALA A 39 6.86 15.37 5.71
CA ALA A 39 5.85 16.42 5.66
C ALA A 39 4.90 16.29 6.84
N ILE A 40 4.68 17.39 7.54
CA ILE A 40 3.74 17.46 8.67
C ILE A 40 2.83 18.66 8.47
N GLY A 41 1.51 18.41 8.42
CA GLY A 41 0.49 19.45 8.42
C GLY A 41 -0.23 19.51 9.78
N HIS A 42 -0.37 20.69 10.36
CA HIS A 42 -1.23 20.90 11.53
C HIS A 42 -2.64 21.25 11.07
N TYR A 43 -3.62 20.51 11.54
CA TYR A 43 -5.03 20.65 11.15
C TYR A 43 -5.91 20.83 12.38
N LEU A 44 -6.93 21.69 12.25
CA LEU A 44 -8.00 21.88 13.22
C LEU A 44 -9.34 21.86 12.51
N ASN A 45 -10.22 20.96 12.89
CA ASN A 45 -11.53 20.75 12.26
C ASN A 45 -11.45 20.63 10.73
N GLY A 46 -10.42 19.89 10.25
CA GLY A 46 -10.15 19.65 8.83
C GLY A 46 -9.55 20.83 8.06
N LYS A 47 -9.29 21.96 8.72
CA LYS A 47 -8.63 23.12 8.09
C LYS A 47 -7.15 23.11 8.45
N ARG A 48 -6.30 23.24 7.42
CA ARG A 48 -4.85 23.38 7.61
C ARG A 48 -4.53 24.71 8.28
N ILE A 49 -3.87 24.64 9.44
CA ILE A 49 -3.36 25.78 10.19
C ILE A 49 -1.97 26.14 9.70
N ASN A 50 -1.09 25.15 9.60
CA ASN A 50 0.29 25.29 9.18
C ASN A 50 0.78 23.98 8.55
N CYS A 51 1.90 24.02 7.83
CA CYS A 51 2.53 22.86 7.23
C CYS A 51 4.04 23.06 7.14
N LEU A 52 4.78 21.99 7.34
CA LEU A 52 6.22 21.91 7.21
C LEU A 52 6.55 20.70 6.30
N SER A 53 7.48 20.90 5.37
CA SER A 53 8.02 19.82 4.55
C SER A 53 9.52 20.00 4.44
N GLU A 54 10.28 19.00 4.89
CA GLU A 54 11.72 19.05 4.95
C GLU A 54 12.39 17.76 4.46
N TYR A 55 13.55 17.94 3.83
CA TYR A 55 14.42 16.83 3.48
C TYR A 55 15.34 16.48 4.65
N LEU A 56 15.50 15.19 4.90
CA LEU A 56 16.34 14.63 5.94
C LEU A 56 17.65 14.14 5.33
N TYR A 57 18.72 14.93 5.48
CA TYR A 57 20.02 14.61 4.90
C TYR A 57 20.81 13.62 5.77
N TRP A 58 21.19 12.51 5.15
CA TRP A 58 21.96 11.43 5.78
C TRP A 58 23.38 11.38 5.20
N PRO A 59 24.39 12.02 5.82
CA PRO A 59 25.73 12.19 5.24
C PRO A 59 26.49 10.88 5.04
N ASN A 60 26.16 9.84 5.82
CA ASN A 60 26.85 8.56 5.77
C ASN A 60 26.12 7.51 4.90
N MET A 61 25.00 7.88 4.28
CA MET A 61 24.28 6.97 3.39
C MET A 61 25.07 6.73 2.10
N LEU A 62 25.15 5.48 1.66
CA LEU A 62 25.76 5.14 0.39
C LEU A 62 25.04 5.82 -0.78
N ALA A 63 25.80 6.45 -1.67
CA ALA A 63 25.23 7.16 -2.83
C ALA A 63 24.29 6.28 -3.67
N ARG A 64 24.58 4.97 -3.77
CA ARG A 64 23.73 3.99 -4.46
C ARG A 64 22.36 3.86 -3.81
N ASP A 65 22.31 3.78 -2.48
CA ASP A 65 21.08 3.53 -1.72
C ASP A 65 20.25 4.83 -1.66
N LEU A 66 20.92 5.98 -1.50
CA LEU A 66 20.31 7.30 -1.63
C LEU A 66 19.68 7.51 -3.01
N LYS A 67 20.44 7.23 -4.10
CA LYS A 67 19.93 7.33 -5.46
C LYS A 67 18.69 6.44 -5.69
N ARG A 68 18.68 5.25 -5.11
CA ARG A 68 17.53 4.34 -5.21
C ARG A 68 16.29 4.94 -4.50
N GLY A 69 16.44 5.48 -3.29
CA GLY A 69 15.37 6.14 -2.57
C GLY A 69 14.82 7.34 -3.35
N ILE A 70 15.69 8.23 -3.83
CA ILE A 70 15.30 9.41 -4.63
C ILE A 70 14.62 9.03 -5.95
N ASN A 71 15.03 7.93 -6.59
CA ASN A 71 14.36 7.45 -7.82
C ASN A 71 12.95 6.90 -7.57
N HIS A 72 12.63 6.50 -6.35
CA HIS A 72 11.27 6.11 -5.95
C HIS A 72 10.42 7.32 -5.54
N SER A 73 11.06 8.37 -5.05
CA SER A 73 10.44 9.65 -4.72
C SER A 73 10.64 10.63 -5.87
N SER A 74 9.69 11.51 -6.11
CA SER A 74 9.73 12.41 -7.28
C SER A 74 10.57 13.66 -7.08
N PHE A 75 11.30 13.80 -5.99
CA PHE A 75 12.18 14.94 -5.77
C PHE A 75 13.56 14.79 -6.44
N GLN A 76 14.20 15.92 -6.74
CA GLN A 76 15.46 15.92 -7.46
C GLN A 76 16.65 15.78 -6.51
N PHE A 77 17.63 14.96 -6.89
CA PHE A 77 18.87 14.76 -6.12
C PHE A 77 19.60 16.08 -5.82
N SER A 78 19.63 17.01 -6.78
CA SER A 78 20.25 18.31 -6.60
C SER A 78 19.57 19.18 -5.53
N GLU A 79 18.28 19.04 -5.33
CA GLU A 79 17.52 19.72 -4.28
C GLU A 79 17.80 19.09 -2.92
N TYR A 80 17.78 17.77 -2.85
CA TYR A 80 18.13 17.03 -1.63
C TYR A 80 19.54 17.39 -1.11
N MET A 81 20.53 17.44 -2.01
CA MET A 81 21.92 17.75 -1.63
C MET A 81 22.17 19.19 -1.20
N LYS A 82 21.24 20.11 -1.47
CA LYS A 82 21.33 21.50 -1.02
C LYS A 82 20.79 21.74 0.39
N LYS A 83 20.15 20.72 0.97
CA LYS A 83 19.47 20.85 2.26
C LYS A 83 20.44 20.75 3.43
N GLY A 84 20.00 21.35 4.54
CA GLY A 84 20.82 21.58 5.71
C GLY A 84 21.16 20.34 6.54
N GLN A 85 21.81 20.58 7.65
CA GLN A 85 22.16 19.53 8.60
C GLN A 85 20.89 18.92 9.22
N LEU A 86 20.90 17.62 9.44
CA LEU A 86 19.79 16.88 10.06
C LEU A 86 19.34 17.49 11.41
N SER A 87 20.28 17.99 12.22
CA SER A 87 19.98 18.63 13.50
C SER A 87 19.09 19.87 13.37
N LEU A 88 19.29 20.69 12.35
CA LEU A 88 18.47 21.89 12.11
C LEU A 88 17.02 21.51 11.75
N VAL A 89 16.87 20.50 10.93
CA VAL A 89 15.54 19.98 10.56
C VAL A 89 14.82 19.41 11.78
N VAL A 90 15.54 18.68 12.65
CA VAL A 90 14.96 18.14 13.89
C VAL A 90 14.51 19.26 14.83
N ASP A 91 15.27 20.35 14.97
CA ASP A 91 14.89 21.50 15.78
C ASP A 91 13.64 22.19 15.23
N GLU A 92 13.52 22.28 13.91
CA GLU A 92 12.36 22.85 13.23
C GLU A 92 11.11 21.97 13.42
N LEU A 93 11.25 20.66 13.26
CA LEU A 93 10.20 19.68 13.53
C LEU A 93 9.74 19.73 15.00
N ASN A 94 10.68 19.82 15.93
CA ASN A 94 10.38 19.98 17.36
C ASN A 94 9.64 21.28 17.64
N SER A 95 10.03 22.36 16.96
CA SER A 95 9.34 23.64 17.07
C SER A 95 7.92 23.57 16.50
N PHE A 96 7.73 22.87 15.40
CA PHE A 96 6.44 22.67 14.74
C PHE A 96 5.50 21.81 15.59
N THR A 97 6.01 20.71 16.18
CA THR A 97 5.23 19.70 16.91
C THR A 97 5.18 19.93 18.42
N LYS A 98 5.26 21.22 18.88
CA LYS A 98 5.24 21.56 20.32
C LYS A 98 3.99 21.07 21.06
N LYS A 99 2.85 21.02 20.39
CA LYS A 99 1.62 20.48 20.96
C LYS A 99 1.65 18.96 20.95
N SER A 100 1.20 18.34 22.02
CA SER A 100 1.02 16.88 22.06
C SER A 100 -0.29 16.49 21.37
N LEU A 101 -0.30 16.52 20.03
CA LEU A 101 -1.45 16.16 19.20
C LEU A 101 -1.28 14.74 18.63
N PRO A 102 -2.38 14.04 18.32
CA PRO A 102 -2.30 12.77 17.63
C PRO A 102 -1.81 12.94 16.19
N PHE A 103 -1.08 11.94 15.69
CA PHE A 103 -0.70 11.85 14.29
C PHE A 103 -1.78 11.14 13.48
N VAL A 104 -2.10 11.68 12.31
CA VAL A 104 -3.05 11.12 11.35
C VAL A 104 -2.32 10.88 10.04
N GLY A 105 -2.67 9.84 9.31
CA GLY A 105 -2.08 9.60 8.00
C GLY A 105 -2.63 8.34 7.34
N TRP A 106 -2.10 8.07 6.15
CA TRP A 106 -2.32 6.83 5.42
C TRP A 106 -1.22 5.85 5.78
N ASN A 107 -1.56 4.79 6.52
CA ASN A 107 -0.57 3.87 7.10
C ASN A 107 0.48 4.55 8.03
N VAL A 108 0.10 5.63 8.67
CA VAL A 108 0.96 6.51 9.49
C VAL A 108 1.75 5.78 10.57
N ARG A 109 1.32 4.60 10.98
CA ARG A 109 2.06 3.79 11.94
C ARG A 109 3.45 3.40 11.42
N HIS A 110 3.58 3.11 10.14
CA HIS A 110 4.86 2.81 9.52
C HIS A 110 5.81 4.00 9.57
N ASP A 111 5.31 5.20 9.24
CA ASP A 111 6.08 6.45 9.28
C ASP A 111 6.60 6.72 10.68
N LEU A 112 5.73 6.61 11.68
CA LEU A 112 6.09 6.79 13.09
C LEU A 112 7.13 5.76 13.56
N ASP A 113 7.00 4.48 13.18
CA ASP A 113 7.97 3.45 13.53
C ASP A 113 9.36 3.76 12.96
N VAL A 114 9.44 4.23 11.70
CA VAL A 114 10.70 4.60 11.07
C VAL A 114 11.28 5.86 11.71
N LEU A 115 10.48 6.90 11.92
CA LEU A 115 10.94 8.15 12.58
C LEU A 115 11.47 7.86 13.97
N CYS A 116 10.76 7.07 14.79
CA CYS A 116 11.21 6.67 16.12
C CYS A 116 12.52 5.87 16.11
N SER A 117 12.77 5.09 15.06
CA SER A 117 14.01 4.32 14.94
C SER A 117 15.19 5.13 14.44
N CYS A 118 14.96 6.30 13.84
CA CYS A 118 15.97 7.09 13.16
C CYS A 118 16.25 8.44 13.83
N LEU A 119 15.28 9.01 14.56
CA LEU A 119 15.32 10.38 15.08
C LEU A 119 15.00 10.43 16.59
N ASP A 120 15.91 9.94 17.42
CA ASP A 120 15.76 9.91 18.88
C ASP A 120 15.56 11.28 19.52
N SER A 121 15.97 12.34 18.83
CA SER A 121 15.89 13.74 19.31
C SER A 121 14.57 14.44 19.00
N LEU A 122 13.61 13.77 18.31
CA LEU A 122 12.27 14.35 18.11
C LEU A 122 11.46 14.29 19.40
N SER A 123 11.18 15.47 19.98
CA SER A 123 10.47 15.59 21.26
C SER A 123 9.04 15.08 21.22
N CYS A 124 8.35 15.23 20.10
CA CYS A 124 6.98 14.72 19.92
C CYS A 124 6.91 13.18 19.94
N LEU A 125 8.02 12.51 19.64
CA LEU A 125 8.14 11.05 19.67
C LEU A 125 8.61 10.54 21.05
N ASN A 126 9.05 11.42 21.95
CA ASN A 126 9.53 11.04 23.28
C ASN A 126 8.42 10.94 24.34
N SER A 127 7.17 11.08 23.95
CA SER A 127 6.04 10.91 24.87
C SER A 127 5.89 9.44 25.31
N SER A 128 5.32 9.21 26.50
CA SER A 128 5.07 7.85 27.03
C SER A 128 4.16 7.01 26.12
N ALA A 129 3.29 7.69 25.34
CA ALA A 129 2.44 7.06 24.34
C ALA A 129 2.19 8.02 23.19
N ILE A 130 2.64 7.64 21.99
CA ILE A 130 2.32 8.36 20.76
C ILE A 130 0.91 7.96 20.32
N GLN A 131 0.02 8.93 20.22
CA GLN A 131 -1.33 8.71 19.72
C GLN A 131 -1.35 8.84 18.20
N PHE A 132 -2.05 7.93 17.52
CA PHE A 132 -2.18 7.98 16.06
C PHE A 132 -3.54 7.50 15.59
N PHE A 133 -3.96 7.99 14.42
CA PHE A 133 -5.17 7.57 13.71
C PHE A 133 -4.80 7.24 12.26
N SER A 134 -4.89 5.96 11.88
CA SER A 134 -4.61 5.48 10.54
C SER A 134 -5.91 5.40 9.76
N ILE A 135 -6.05 6.22 8.74
CA ILE A 135 -7.30 6.38 7.97
C ILE A 135 -7.64 5.07 7.24
N ASP A 136 -6.65 4.47 6.60
CA ASP A 136 -6.76 3.20 5.90
C ASP A 136 -7.26 2.08 6.83
N HIS A 137 -6.65 1.93 8.00
CA HIS A 137 -7.07 0.94 8.99
C HIS A 137 -8.47 1.19 9.55
N TYR A 138 -8.83 2.47 9.78
CA TYR A 138 -10.17 2.82 10.21
C TYR A 138 -11.20 2.43 9.15
N LEU A 139 -10.97 2.81 7.89
CA LEU A 139 -11.85 2.48 6.78
C LEU A 139 -11.96 0.96 6.55
N MET A 140 -10.85 0.24 6.61
CA MET A 140 -10.84 -1.23 6.54
C MET A 140 -11.74 -1.84 7.60
N LYS A 141 -11.57 -1.42 8.86
CA LYS A 141 -12.33 -1.97 9.98
C LYS A 141 -13.82 -1.61 9.89
N LYS A 142 -14.12 -0.35 9.59
CA LYS A 142 -15.51 0.16 9.54
C LYS A 142 -16.32 -0.47 8.41
N HIS A 143 -15.66 -0.81 7.30
CA HIS A 143 -16.33 -1.33 6.10
C HIS A 143 -16.04 -2.79 5.82
N ASN A 144 -15.38 -3.51 6.75
CA ASN A 144 -14.96 -4.91 6.59
C ASN A 144 -14.19 -5.15 5.28
N LEU A 145 -13.37 -4.16 4.85
CA LEU A 145 -12.60 -4.27 3.63
C LEU A 145 -11.38 -5.17 3.86
N VAL A 146 -11.14 -6.09 2.96
CA VAL A 146 -9.96 -6.99 3.03
C VAL A 146 -8.68 -6.26 2.65
N ASN A 147 -8.76 -5.33 1.69
CA ASN A 147 -7.65 -4.49 1.25
C ASN A 147 -8.22 -3.12 0.85
N LEU A 148 -7.57 -2.05 1.30
CA LEU A 148 -7.83 -0.73 0.75
C LEU A 148 -6.96 -0.50 -0.49
N PRO A 149 -7.47 0.24 -1.47
CA PRO A 149 -6.63 0.78 -2.54
C PRO A 149 -5.55 1.70 -1.94
N SER A 150 -4.52 2.01 -2.72
CA SER A 150 -3.54 3.01 -2.32
C SER A 150 -4.21 4.38 -2.07
N LEU A 151 -3.54 5.29 -1.38
CA LEU A 151 -4.03 6.66 -1.18
C LEU A 151 -4.46 7.28 -2.51
N ARG A 152 -3.61 7.19 -3.54
CA ARG A 152 -3.89 7.73 -4.88
C ARG A 152 -5.09 7.08 -5.55
N ASP A 153 -5.25 5.75 -5.42
CA ASP A 153 -6.42 5.07 -5.98
C ASP A 153 -7.70 5.50 -5.24
N THR A 154 -7.62 5.72 -3.93
CA THR A 154 -8.73 6.24 -3.12
C THR A 154 -9.13 7.65 -3.57
N VAL A 155 -8.17 8.56 -3.73
CA VAL A 155 -8.41 9.92 -4.22
C VAL A 155 -9.07 9.89 -5.61
N ASN A 156 -8.58 9.04 -6.51
CA ASN A 156 -9.17 8.87 -7.85
C ASN A 156 -10.60 8.33 -7.79
N GLN A 157 -10.86 7.32 -6.97
CA GLN A 157 -12.19 6.72 -6.84
C GLN A 157 -13.21 7.68 -6.22
N LEU A 158 -12.76 8.55 -5.32
CA LEU A 158 -13.57 9.58 -4.68
C LEU A 158 -13.71 10.84 -5.53
N HIS A 159 -13.04 10.91 -6.69
CA HIS A 159 -12.99 12.09 -7.56
C HIS A 159 -12.50 13.35 -6.83
N LEU A 160 -11.59 13.17 -5.88
CA LEU A 160 -10.95 14.27 -5.17
C LEU A 160 -9.83 14.89 -6.00
N PRO A 161 -9.44 16.15 -5.71
CA PRO A 161 -8.32 16.78 -6.40
C PRO A 161 -7.05 15.92 -6.28
N LEU A 162 -6.45 15.57 -7.42
CA LEU A 162 -5.16 14.90 -7.43
C LEU A 162 -4.04 15.93 -7.39
N ALA A 163 -3.09 15.72 -6.51
CA ALA A 163 -1.87 16.48 -6.55
C ALA A 163 -1.10 16.18 -7.84
N LYS A 164 -0.53 17.23 -8.43
CA LYS A 164 0.17 17.16 -9.73
C LYS A 164 1.48 16.39 -9.65
N ILE A 165 2.14 16.44 -8.49
CA ILE A 165 3.45 15.83 -8.26
C ILE A 165 3.21 14.51 -7.53
N LYS A 166 3.85 13.44 -7.99
CA LYS A 166 3.78 12.10 -7.37
C LYS A 166 4.88 11.93 -6.35
N ASP A 167 4.60 11.06 -5.38
CA ASP A 167 5.61 10.50 -4.47
C ASP A 167 6.50 11.58 -3.85
N VAL A 168 5.87 12.62 -3.29
CA VAL A 168 6.47 13.71 -2.51
C VAL A 168 5.62 13.84 -1.25
N ALA A 169 6.22 13.79 -0.08
CA ALA A 169 5.53 13.68 1.20
C ALA A 169 4.47 14.79 1.42
N ILE A 170 4.76 16.02 1.03
CA ILE A 170 3.78 17.13 1.17
C ILE A 170 2.54 16.89 0.32
N THR A 171 2.70 16.30 -0.86
CA THR A 171 1.61 15.96 -1.77
C THR A 171 0.72 14.89 -1.18
N ASP A 172 1.30 13.89 -0.55
CA ASP A 172 0.57 12.79 0.08
C ASP A 172 -0.13 13.26 1.37
N VAL A 173 0.45 14.22 2.11
CA VAL A 173 -0.24 14.95 3.19
C VAL A 173 -1.47 15.69 2.65
N GLU A 174 -1.38 16.41 1.53
CA GLU A 174 -2.51 17.13 0.93
C GLU A 174 -3.61 16.17 0.46
N MET A 175 -3.25 15.08 -0.23
CA MET A 175 -4.22 14.06 -0.64
C MET A 175 -4.88 13.39 0.57
N THR A 176 -4.12 13.10 1.60
CA THR A 176 -4.63 12.50 2.85
C THR A 176 -5.60 13.45 3.57
N ALA A 177 -5.32 14.77 3.55
CA ALA A 177 -6.22 15.78 4.10
C ALA A 177 -7.55 15.82 3.34
N GLU A 178 -7.54 15.74 2.01
CA GLU A 178 -8.76 15.68 1.20
C GLU A 178 -9.59 14.41 1.51
N VAL A 179 -8.93 13.27 1.63
CA VAL A 179 -9.60 12.02 2.02
C VAL A 179 -10.18 12.12 3.43
N TYR A 180 -9.40 12.66 4.39
CA TYR A 180 -9.88 12.89 5.75
C TYR A 180 -11.10 13.81 5.78
N ALA A 181 -11.04 14.94 5.09
CA ALA A 181 -12.16 15.88 4.99
C ALA A 181 -13.40 15.23 4.38
N TYR A 182 -13.21 14.42 3.35
CA TYR A 182 -14.29 13.70 2.69
C TYR A 182 -15.04 12.77 3.65
N PHE A 183 -14.32 12.02 4.46
CA PHE A 183 -14.92 11.00 5.35
C PHE A 183 -15.36 11.55 6.71
N PHE A 184 -14.72 12.58 7.24
CA PHE A 184 -14.90 12.99 8.64
C PHE A 184 -15.42 14.41 8.83
N ASN A 185 -15.28 15.31 7.84
CA ASN A 185 -15.72 16.70 7.99
C ASN A 185 -17.07 17.00 7.33
N ARG A 186 -17.65 16.06 6.59
CA ARG A 186 -18.97 16.24 5.98
C ARG A 186 -20.03 15.56 6.82
N ASN A 187 -21.06 16.34 7.22
CA ASN A 187 -22.32 15.80 7.77
C ASN A 187 -23.09 14.92 6.75
N GLU A 188 -22.55 14.67 5.57
CA GLU A 188 -23.10 13.87 4.48
C GLU A 188 -22.53 12.45 4.40
N LEU A 189 -21.97 11.96 5.52
CA LEU A 189 -21.36 10.61 5.59
C LEU A 189 -22.28 9.50 5.04
N SER A 190 -23.62 9.66 5.19
CA SER A 190 -24.58 8.66 4.73
C SER A 190 -24.73 8.59 3.21
N ALA A 191 -24.61 9.71 2.49
CA ALA A 191 -24.81 9.76 1.04
C ALA A 191 -23.59 9.27 0.25
N ALA A 192 -22.40 9.69 0.65
CA ALA A 192 -21.15 9.28 0.00
C ALA A 192 -20.83 7.80 0.26
N MET A 193 -21.10 7.33 1.47
CA MET A 193 -20.95 5.93 1.85
C MET A 193 -21.94 5.04 1.11
N ASN A 194 -23.18 5.51 0.93
CA ASN A 194 -24.19 4.84 0.10
C ASN A 194 -23.76 4.79 -1.38
N GLN A 195 -22.95 5.73 -1.88
CA GLN A 195 -22.38 5.65 -3.23
C GLN A 195 -21.22 4.65 -3.35
N LEU A 196 -20.32 4.58 -2.36
CA LEU A 196 -19.25 3.59 -2.33
C LEU A 196 -19.81 2.18 -2.12
N THR A 197 -20.75 2.03 -1.18
CA THR A 197 -21.45 0.75 -0.98
C THR A 197 -22.38 0.42 -2.16
N LYS A 198 -23.07 1.39 -2.73
CA LYS A 198 -23.88 1.16 -3.95
C LYS A 198 -23.00 0.87 -5.17
N LYS A 199 -21.81 1.46 -5.31
CA LYS A 199 -20.88 1.12 -6.39
C LYS A 199 -20.20 -0.23 -6.17
N ALA A 200 -19.83 -0.56 -4.94
CA ALA A 200 -19.38 -1.90 -4.56
C ALA A 200 -20.51 -2.94 -4.67
N VAL A 201 -21.73 -2.57 -4.26
CA VAL A 201 -22.95 -3.39 -4.36
C VAL A 201 -23.55 -3.37 -5.76
N SER A 202 -23.51 -2.27 -6.52
CA SER A 202 -23.98 -2.29 -7.92
C SER A 202 -22.99 -2.96 -8.87
N GLN A 203 -21.70 -2.99 -8.56
CA GLN A 203 -20.76 -3.91 -9.21
C GLN A 203 -21.01 -5.38 -8.80
N ASN A 204 -21.63 -5.61 -7.65
CA ASN A 204 -22.09 -6.94 -7.20
C ASN A 204 -23.53 -7.27 -7.64
N ILE A 205 -24.40 -6.30 -7.87
CA ILE A 205 -25.83 -6.51 -8.20
C ILE A 205 -26.07 -6.68 -9.70
N THR A 206 -25.24 -6.13 -10.57
CA THR A 206 -25.26 -6.47 -12.01
C THR A 206 -24.72 -7.87 -12.30
N SER A 207 -24.23 -8.59 -11.27
CA SER A 207 -23.82 -9.99 -11.39
C SER A 207 -24.80 -11.00 -10.76
N GLN A 208 -25.97 -10.58 -10.29
CA GLN A 208 -26.89 -11.49 -9.60
C GLN A 208 -27.98 -12.14 -10.47
N THR A 209 -27.85 -12.12 -11.79
CA THR A 209 -28.71 -12.93 -12.67
C THR A 209 -27.96 -13.76 -13.70
N GLU A 210 -26.64 -13.85 -13.58
CA GLU A 210 -25.93 -14.94 -14.24
C GLU A 210 -25.69 -16.04 -13.21
N THR A 211 -26.34 -17.19 -13.43
CA THR A 211 -26.03 -18.47 -12.80
C THR A 211 -24.51 -18.60 -12.69
N VAL A 212 -23.99 -18.55 -11.47
CA VAL A 212 -22.57 -18.75 -11.18
C VAL A 212 -22.24 -20.18 -11.64
N ILE A 213 -21.80 -20.32 -12.87
CA ILE A 213 -21.13 -21.53 -13.31
C ILE A 213 -19.89 -21.62 -12.44
N PRO A 214 -19.73 -22.68 -11.63
CA PRO A 214 -18.55 -22.82 -10.82
C PRO A 214 -17.35 -22.82 -11.78
N VAL A 215 -16.53 -21.77 -11.70
CA VAL A 215 -15.31 -21.68 -12.49
C VAL A 215 -14.45 -22.86 -12.07
N GLN A 216 -14.42 -23.91 -12.87
CA GLN A 216 -13.53 -25.05 -12.64
C GLN A 216 -12.10 -24.53 -12.73
N MET A 217 -11.46 -24.37 -11.58
CA MET A 217 -10.06 -23.98 -11.53
C MET A 217 -9.21 -25.11 -12.09
N LYS A 218 -8.54 -24.85 -13.20
CA LYS A 218 -7.55 -25.76 -13.76
C LYS A 218 -6.15 -25.37 -13.30
N LEU A 219 -5.42 -26.33 -12.78
CA LEU A 219 -4.01 -26.19 -12.53
C LEU A 219 -3.25 -26.25 -13.86
N MET A 220 -2.11 -25.57 -13.93
CA MET A 220 -1.21 -25.62 -15.09
C MET A 220 -0.69 -27.04 -15.41
N ASN A 221 -0.83 -27.99 -14.51
CA ASN A 221 -0.53 -29.43 -14.76
C ASN A 221 -1.74 -30.21 -15.31
N GLY A 222 -2.82 -29.54 -15.70
CA GLY A 222 -4.02 -30.12 -16.28
C GLY A 222 -5.03 -30.69 -15.26
N ARG A 223 -4.70 -30.72 -13.97
CA ARG A 223 -5.61 -31.24 -12.93
C ARG A 223 -6.63 -30.17 -12.52
N ALA A 224 -7.86 -30.61 -12.23
CA ALA A 224 -8.85 -29.74 -11.59
C ALA A 224 -8.47 -29.51 -10.12
N LEU A 225 -8.60 -28.28 -9.64
CA LEU A 225 -8.45 -27.95 -8.23
C LEU A 225 -9.85 -27.68 -7.66
N PRO A 226 -10.38 -28.56 -6.80
CA PRO A 226 -11.64 -28.31 -6.12
C PRO A 226 -11.52 -27.10 -5.19
N THR A 227 -12.47 -26.17 -5.23
CA THR A 227 -12.47 -24.95 -4.39
C THR A 227 -12.46 -25.26 -2.91
N ASN A 228 -13.08 -26.35 -2.48
CA ASN A 228 -13.09 -26.80 -1.08
C ASN A 228 -11.73 -27.29 -0.54
N ARG A 229 -10.74 -27.47 -1.42
CA ARG A 229 -9.36 -27.81 -1.05
C ARG A 229 -8.43 -26.60 -0.95
N LEU A 230 -8.93 -25.39 -1.20
CA LEU A 230 -8.14 -24.19 -1.00
C LEU A 230 -7.96 -23.91 0.50
N PRO A 231 -6.76 -23.47 0.93
CA PRO A 231 -6.53 -23.10 2.31
C PRO A 231 -7.35 -21.85 2.68
N LYS A 232 -7.74 -21.73 3.95
CA LYS A 232 -8.47 -20.53 4.44
C LYS A 232 -7.70 -19.22 4.15
N THR A 233 -6.37 -19.28 4.20
CA THR A 233 -5.50 -18.16 3.82
C THR A 233 -4.73 -18.53 2.55
N ILE A 234 -4.97 -17.79 1.48
CA ILE A 234 -4.31 -17.95 0.19
C ILE A 234 -3.24 -16.87 0.04
N CYS A 235 -1.99 -17.28 0.20
CA CYS A 235 -0.84 -16.45 -0.14
C CYS A 235 -0.50 -16.67 -1.62
N TYR A 236 -0.87 -15.75 -2.49
CA TYR A 236 -0.71 -15.93 -3.93
C TYR A 236 0.37 -15.05 -4.54
N ILE A 237 0.91 -15.50 -5.68
CA ILE A 237 1.81 -14.72 -6.52
C ILE A 237 1.33 -14.78 -7.96
N VAL A 238 1.26 -13.61 -8.61
CA VAL A 238 0.89 -13.53 -10.03
C VAL A 238 2.12 -13.80 -10.90
N CYS A 239 1.95 -14.67 -11.88
CA CYS A 239 2.97 -15.08 -12.84
C CYS A 239 2.48 -14.81 -14.27
N THR A 240 3.39 -14.35 -15.12
CA THR A 240 3.17 -14.22 -16.57
C THR A 240 4.28 -14.95 -17.31
N GLY A 241 4.14 -15.14 -18.61
CA GLY A 241 5.26 -15.57 -19.45
C GLY A 241 6.39 -14.55 -19.47
N LYS A 242 7.63 -15.01 -19.74
CA LYS A 242 8.81 -14.14 -19.81
C LYS A 242 8.61 -13.03 -20.85
N GLY A 243 8.81 -11.79 -20.45
CA GLY A 243 8.61 -10.62 -21.30
C GLY A 243 7.16 -10.24 -21.56
N GLN A 244 6.19 -10.99 -21.06
CA GLN A 244 4.76 -10.70 -21.25
C GLN A 244 4.26 -9.74 -20.17
N LYS A 245 3.51 -8.72 -20.59
CA LYS A 245 2.75 -7.83 -19.71
C LYS A 245 1.32 -8.32 -19.60
N ILE A 246 0.70 -8.13 -18.44
CA ILE A 246 -0.72 -8.41 -18.23
C ILE A 246 -1.53 -7.42 -19.05
N THR A 247 -2.43 -7.92 -19.92
CA THR A 247 -3.38 -7.08 -20.67
C THR A 247 -4.52 -6.63 -19.75
N SER A 248 -5.26 -5.59 -20.16
CA SER A 248 -6.43 -5.12 -19.40
C SER A 248 -7.48 -6.22 -19.19
N GLU A 249 -7.72 -7.04 -20.20
CA GLU A 249 -8.63 -8.18 -20.13
C GLU A 249 -8.14 -9.27 -19.15
N GLN A 250 -6.85 -9.56 -19.16
CA GLN A 250 -6.22 -10.51 -18.23
C GLN A 250 -6.27 -9.99 -16.79
N ALA A 251 -6.05 -8.70 -16.58
CA ALA A 251 -6.17 -8.06 -15.28
C ALA A 251 -7.61 -8.13 -14.75
N GLU A 252 -8.60 -7.91 -15.62
CA GLU A 252 -10.01 -8.00 -15.25
C GLU A 252 -10.41 -9.44 -14.88
N ARG A 253 -9.93 -10.45 -15.62
CA ARG A 253 -10.14 -11.86 -15.27
C ARG A 253 -9.52 -12.22 -13.92
N LEU A 254 -8.30 -11.76 -13.66
CA LEU A 254 -7.65 -11.94 -12.36
C LEU A 254 -8.49 -11.31 -11.25
N ARG A 255 -8.96 -10.08 -11.45
CA ARG A 255 -9.80 -9.37 -10.48
C ARG A 255 -11.09 -10.13 -10.20
N LYS A 256 -11.83 -10.55 -11.22
CA LYS A 256 -13.07 -11.34 -11.07
C LYS A 256 -12.82 -12.63 -10.29
N TRP A 257 -11.73 -13.33 -10.60
CA TRP A 257 -11.37 -14.55 -9.89
C TRP A 257 -11.04 -14.27 -8.41
N LEU A 258 -10.21 -13.27 -8.11
CA LEU A 258 -9.89 -12.88 -6.73
C LEU A 258 -11.14 -12.52 -5.96
N THR A 259 -12.06 -11.76 -6.55
CA THR A 259 -13.34 -11.39 -5.93
C THR A 259 -14.18 -12.63 -5.62
N SER A 260 -14.28 -13.58 -6.55
CA SER A 260 -15.11 -14.78 -6.37
C SER A 260 -14.64 -15.68 -5.22
N ILE A 261 -13.35 -15.73 -4.93
CA ILE A 261 -12.81 -16.56 -3.84
C ILE A 261 -12.62 -15.79 -2.53
N SER A 262 -12.61 -14.46 -2.55
CA SER A 262 -12.43 -13.62 -1.35
C SER A 262 -13.58 -13.75 -0.34
N THR A 263 -14.75 -14.22 -0.77
CA THR A 263 -15.90 -14.48 0.11
C THR A 263 -15.61 -15.56 1.15
N ASN A 264 -14.76 -16.53 0.83
CA ASN A 264 -14.49 -17.69 1.67
C ASN A 264 -13.01 -17.84 2.08
N HIS A 265 -12.14 -17.01 1.53
CA HIS A 265 -10.70 -17.11 1.73
C HIS A 265 -10.05 -15.76 1.96
N LEU A 266 -9.12 -15.69 2.92
CA LEU A 266 -8.24 -14.53 3.08
C LEU A 266 -7.17 -14.55 1.98
N LEU A 267 -7.11 -13.49 1.18
CA LEU A 267 -6.18 -13.37 0.05
C LEU A 267 -5.02 -12.45 0.40
N ILE A 268 -3.79 -12.93 0.26
CA ILE A 268 -2.57 -12.16 0.51
C ILE A 268 -1.66 -12.27 -0.72
N GLN A 269 -1.48 -11.16 -1.43
CA GLN A 269 -0.52 -11.14 -2.54
C GLN A 269 0.92 -11.15 -2.02
N ARG A 270 1.78 -11.91 -2.67
CA ARG A 270 3.20 -12.03 -2.36
C ARG A 270 4.06 -11.71 -3.58
N THR A 271 5.24 -11.19 -3.33
CA THR A 271 6.22 -10.88 -4.40
C THR A 271 7.25 -11.99 -4.58
N LYS A 272 7.51 -12.77 -3.52
CA LYS A 272 8.51 -13.86 -3.51
C LYS A 272 7.82 -15.22 -3.58
N PRO A 273 8.21 -16.13 -4.51
CA PRO A 273 7.62 -17.47 -4.64
C PRO A 273 7.70 -18.31 -3.35
N ALA A 274 8.73 -18.12 -2.52
CA ALA A 274 8.87 -18.83 -1.25
C ALA A 274 7.72 -18.52 -0.27
N GLN A 275 7.18 -17.32 -0.30
CA GLN A 275 6.12 -16.85 0.59
C GLN A 275 4.70 -17.14 0.09
N ALA A 276 4.55 -17.54 -1.17
CA ALA A 276 3.27 -17.92 -1.74
C ALA A 276 2.98 -19.39 -1.51
N ASN A 277 1.73 -19.77 -1.28
CA ASN A 277 1.28 -21.17 -1.31
C ASN A 277 0.63 -21.53 -2.64
N ILE A 278 0.24 -20.54 -3.45
CA ILE A 278 -0.36 -20.72 -4.76
C ILE A 278 0.27 -19.74 -5.76
N GLY A 279 0.55 -20.22 -6.99
CA GLY A 279 0.83 -19.37 -8.14
C GLY A 279 -0.45 -19.14 -8.95
N ILE A 280 -0.61 -17.94 -9.52
CA ILE A 280 -1.68 -17.63 -10.46
C ILE A 280 -1.02 -17.23 -11.77
N TYR A 281 -1.14 -18.09 -12.79
CA TYR A 281 -0.66 -17.78 -14.12
C TYR A 281 -1.72 -17.00 -14.89
N VAL A 282 -1.34 -15.83 -15.36
CA VAL A 282 -2.18 -14.95 -16.18
C VAL A 282 -1.53 -14.85 -17.56
N GLY A 283 -2.04 -15.61 -18.51
CA GLY A 283 -1.49 -15.70 -19.85
C GLY A 283 -2.41 -16.49 -20.77
N ASN A 284 -1.92 -16.89 -21.93
CA ASN A 284 -2.72 -17.60 -22.94
C ASN A 284 -2.57 -19.12 -22.85
N ALA A 285 -1.56 -19.64 -22.16
CA ALA A 285 -1.35 -21.08 -22.02
C ALA A 285 -2.29 -21.67 -20.95
N LYS A 286 -3.04 -22.72 -21.32
CA LYS A 286 -3.96 -23.42 -20.40
C LYS A 286 -3.23 -24.44 -19.53
N SER A 287 -2.06 -24.90 -19.94
CA SER A 287 -1.22 -25.87 -19.24
C SER A 287 0.27 -25.61 -19.45
N PHE A 288 1.11 -26.27 -18.66
CA PHE A 288 2.56 -26.22 -18.88
C PHE A 288 2.98 -26.82 -20.23
N ALA A 289 2.23 -27.76 -20.75
CA ALA A 289 2.50 -28.36 -22.08
C ALA A 289 2.33 -27.34 -23.23
N GLU A 290 1.46 -26.36 -23.03
CA GLU A 290 1.21 -25.26 -23.98
C GLU A 290 2.12 -24.04 -23.77
N LEU A 291 2.86 -23.98 -22.65
CA LEU A 291 3.76 -22.87 -22.33
C LEU A 291 5.17 -23.18 -22.82
N PRO A 292 5.65 -22.54 -23.91
CA PRO A 292 7.00 -22.73 -24.40
C PRO A 292 8.05 -22.53 -23.30
N GLU A 293 9.09 -23.33 -23.28
CA GLU A 293 10.06 -23.33 -22.18
C GLU A 293 10.81 -22.00 -22.05
N GLU A 294 11.02 -21.30 -23.15
CA GLU A 294 11.61 -19.96 -23.21
C GLU A 294 10.75 -18.89 -22.52
N LEU A 295 9.43 -19.11 -22.39
CA LEU A 295 8.50 -18.23 -21.71
C LEU A 295 8.34 -18.54 -20.21
N VAL A 296 8.90 -19.66 -19.74
CA VAL A 296 8.86 -20.04 -18.31
C VAL A 296 9.73 -19.12 -17.48
N THR A 297 9.09 -18.32 -16.61
CA THR A 297 9.83 -17.38 -15.74
C THR A 297 10.48 -18.09 -14.56
N THR A 298 11.47 -17.43 -13.96
CA THR A 298 12.10 -17.88 -12.70
C THR A 298 11.07 -18.08 -11.57
N LYS A 299 10.01 -17.27 -11.54
CA LYS A 299 8.93 -17.40 -10.55
C LYS A 299 8.19 -18.73 -10.74
N ILE A 300 7.82 -19.05 -11.96
CA ILE A 300 7.12 -20.31 -12.31
C ILE A 300 8.00 -21.51 -11.94
N ARG A 301 9.27 -21.51 -12.36
CA ARG A 301 10.22 -22.60 -12.04
C ARG A 301 10.41 -22.80 -10.53
N LYS A 302 10.48 -21.73 -9.74
CA LYS A 302 10.58 -21.82 -8.27
C LYS A 302 9.33 -22.41 -7.64
N LEU A 303 8.14 -22.05 -8.11
CA LEU A 303 6.88 -22.62 -7.63
C LEU A 303 6.77 -24.11 -7.99
N GLN A 304 7.12 -24.50 -9.22
CA GLN A 304 7.14 -25.90 -9.67
C GLN A 304 8.09 -26.76 -8.82
N ARG A 305 9.35 -26.29 -8.62
CA ARG A 305 10.34 -27.00 -7.78
C ARG A 305 9.89 -27.17 -6.34
N ALA A 306 9.12 -26.21 -5.83
CA ALA A 306 8.54 -26.26 -4.49
C ALA A 306 7.24 -27.07 -4.40
N GLY A 307 6.79 -27.72 -5.49
CA GLY A 307 5.54 -28.49 -5.55
C GLY A 307 4.28 -27.64 -5.33
N LYS A 308 4.37 -26.31 -5.49
CA LYS A 308 3.24 -25.41 -5.25
C LYS A 308 2.28 -25.40 -6.44
N PRO A 309 0.95 -25.45 -6.21
CA PRO A 309 -0.02 -25.40 -7.28
C PRO A 309 0.03 -24.08 -8.02
N ILE A 310 -0.10 -24.11 -9.35
CA ILE A 310 -0.21 -22.92 -10.19
C ILE A 310 -1.52 -23.01 -10.96
N ILE A 311 -2.42 -22.06 -10.70
CA ILE A 311 -3.73 -21.95 -11.33
C ILE A 311 -3.57 -21.18 -12.64
N SER A 312 -4.17 -21.66 -13.73
CA SER A 312 -4.24 -20.94 -15.00
C SER A 312 -5.55 -20.16 -15.08
N LEU A 313 -5.46 -18.85 -15.29
CA LEU A 313 -6.59 -17.99 -15.62
C LEU A 313 -6.59 -17.68 -17.11
N THR A 314 -6.91 -18.67 -17.91
CA THR A 314 -7.10 -18.49 -19.36
C THR A 314 -8.54 -18.12 -19.70
N ALA A 315 -8.76 -17.53 -20.88
CA ALA A 315 -10.11 -17.34 -21.40
C ALA A 315 -10.81 -18.71 -21.47
N SER A 316 -12.03 -18.79 -20.93
CA SER A 316 -12.93 -19.88 -21.27
C SER A 316 -13.18 -19.79 -22.76
N SER A 317 -12.79 -20.82 -23.49
CA SER A 317 -13.19 -21.01 -24.87
C SER A 317 -14.68 -21.30 -24.93
#